data_59d79d688b7c0c4b99b6766a7548bdba
#
_entry.id   59d79d688b7c0c4b99b6766a7548bdba
#
_cell.length_a   1.000
_cell.length_b   1.000
_cell.length_c   1.000
_cell.angle_alpha   90.00
_cell.angle_beta   90.00
_cell.angle_gamma   90.00
#
_symmetry.space_group_name_H-M   'P 1'
#
loop_
_entity.id
_entity.type
_entity.pdbx_description
1 polymer ?
#
loop_
_entity_poly.entity_id
_entity_poly.type
_entity_poly.pdbx_seq_one_letter_code
_entity_poly.pdbx_strand_id
1 'polypeptide(L)'
;MKLLLGTIKYDEFKWKLCGDLNVVVLLLGMQLGYTKYCCFLCEWDSRDKNYYVNKLWPKRTSLTPGEKNAVNPCLVLLEKIYLPPLHIKVDLMKNFVKGMDKTGRGLKYVRNKFPNVNDAKIKEGIFIGPQIRELMQDKQFDKRPE
;
A
#
# COMPACT_ATOMS: atom_id res chain seq x y z
N MET A 1 23.37 1.06 1.89
CA MET A 1 22.31 0.49 2.74
C MET A 1 22.77 -0.73 3.53
N LYS A 2 23.42 -1.73 2.94
CA LYS A 2 23.96 -2.91 3.67
C LYS A 2 24.91 -2.53 4.82
N LEU A 3 25.83 -1.57 4.59
CA LEU A 3 26.72 -1.00 5.60
C LEU A 3 25.95 -0.36 6.77
N LEU A 4 24.91 0.39 6.48
CA LEU A 4 24.08 1.06 7.49
C LEU A 4 23.35 0.08 8.39
N LEU A 5 22.79 -0.99 7.83
CA LEU A 5 22.16 -2.08 8.60
C LEU A 5 23.16 -2.79 9.52
N GLY A 6 24.39 -2.98 9.04
CA GLY A 6 25.49 -3.52 9.89
C GLY A 6 25.87 -2.57 11.02
N THR A 7 25.95 -1.28 10.76
CA THR A 7 26.30 -0.26 11.78
C THR A 7 25.29 -0.21 12.92
N ILE A 8 23.98 -0.33 12.62
CA ILE A 8 22.93 -0.35 13.63
C ILE A 8 22.69 -1.72 14.26
N LYS A 9 23.52 -2.72 13.93
CA LYS A 9 23.42 -4.09 14.47
C LYS A 9 22.01 -4.68 14.33
N TYR A 10 21.42 -4.45 13.17
CA TYR A 10 20.02 -4.77 12.87
C TYR A 10 19.62 -6.21 13.25
N ASP A 11 20.49 -7.18 13.00
CA ASP A 11 20.21 -8.60 13.29
C ASP A 11 20.28 -8.94 14.78
N GLU A 12 21.21 -8.32 15.53
CA GLU A 12 21.37 -8.54 16.96
C GLU A 12 20.14 -8.10 17.75
N PHE A 13 19.56 -6.94 17.43
CA PHE A 13 18.42 -6.37 18.16
C PHE A 13 17.06 -6.86 17.67
N LYS A 14 17.01 -7.81 16.73
CA LYS A 14 15.77 -8.37 16.17
C LYS A 14 14.77 -7.30 15.71
N TRP A 15 15.25 -6.17 15.22
CA TRP A 15 14.42 -5.06 14.79
C TRP A 15 13.49 -5.44 13.65
N LYS A 16 12.33 -4.82 13.64
CA LYS A 16 11.37 -4.87 12.54
C LYS A 16 11.46 -3.57 11.74
N LEU A 17 11.28 -3.66 10.44
CA LEU A 17 11.32 -2.53 9.54
C LEU A 17 9.90 -2.17 9.06
N CYS A 18 9.57 -0.89 9.15
CA CYS A 18 8.39 -0.32 8.55
C CYS A 18 8.81 0.89 7.73
N GLY A 19 8.35 1.00 6.51
CA GLY A 19 8.70 2.09 5.62
C GLY A 19 7.71 2.25 4.48
N ASP A 20 7.96 3.20 3.61
CA ASP A 20 7.27 3.33 2.33
C ASP A 20 7.36 2.03 1.52
N LEU A 21 6.33 1.70 0.75
CA LEU A 21 6.31 0.48 -0.06
C LEU A 21 7.49 0.38 -1.03
N ASN A 22 7.94 1.51 -1.59
CA ASN A 22 9.11 1.53 -2.47
C ASN A 22 10.40 1.21 -1.70
N VAL A 23 10.52 1.71 -0.47
CA VAL A 23 11.66 1.39 0.41
C VAL A 23 11.65 -0.10 0.78
N VAL A 24 10.49 -0.65 1.10
CA VAL A 24 10.32 -2.09 1.39
C VAL A 24 10.74 -2.94 0.19
N VAL A 25 10.24 -2.62 -1.00
CA VAL A 25 10.57 -3.33 -2.25
C VAL A 25 12.08 -3.27 -2.54
N LEU A 26 12.71 -2.11 -2.33
CA LEU A 26 14.16 -1.93 -2.48
C LEU A 26 14.95 -2.80 -1.49
N LEU A 27 14.55 -2.84 -0.22
CA LEU A 27 15.20 -3.65 0.83
C LEU A 27 15.08 -5.15 0.57
N LEU A 28 14.00 -5.56 -0.08
CA LEU A 28 13.76 -6.93 -0.50
C LEU A 28 14.43 -7.29 -1.84
N GLY A 29 15.19 -6.38 -2.42
CA GLY A 29 15.90 -6.61 -3.67
C GLY A 29 14.99 -6.76 -4.89
N MET A 30 13.74 -6.33 -4.80
CA MET A 30 12.78 -6.43 -5.90
C MET A 30 12.86 -5.21 -6.83
N GLN A 31 12.43 -5.42 -8.07
CA GLN A 31 12.29 -4.36 -9.06
C GLN A 31 11.14 -3.42 -8.67
N LEU A 32 11.41 -2.10 -8.72
CA LEU A 32 10.40 -1.06 -8.51
C LEU A 32 9.46 -0.94 -9.70
N GLY A 33 8.28 -0.38 -9.46
CA GLY A 33 7.28 -0.07 -10.47
C GLY A 33 6.26 -1.18 -10.72
N TYR A 34 5.44 -1.00 -11.77
CA TYR A 34 4.37 -1.93 -12.15
C TYR A 34 4.94 -3.15 -12.88
N THR A 35 5.41 -4.11 -12.12
CA THR A 35 5.97 -5.36 -12.62
C THR A 35 4.95 -6.50 -12.53
N LYS A 36 5.18 -7.60 -13.26
CA LYS A 36 4.25 -8.74 -13.29
C LYS A 36 3.97 -9.29 -11.90
N TYR A 37 5.00 -9.48 -11.07
CA TYR A 37 4.92 -10.02 -9.71
C TYR A 37 5.32 -8.95 -8.68
N CYS A 38 4.54 -7.86 -8.59
CA CYS A 38 4.89 -6.71 -7.76
C CYS A 38 4.65 -6.91 -6.26
N CYS A 39 3.85 -7.90 -5.85
CA CYS A 39 3.60 -8.17 -4.45
C CYS A 39 4.78 -8.90 -3.79
N PHE A 40 5.23 -8.41 -2.64
CA PHE A 40 6.27 -9.09 -1.87
C PHE A 40 5.72 -10.14 -0.90
N LEU A 41 4.40 -10.16 -0.66
CA LEU A 41 3.75 -11.13 0.23
C LEU A 41 3.28 -12.39 -0.50
N CYS A 42 2.89 -12.26 -1.77
CA CYS A 42 2.37 -13.35 -2.56
C CYS A 42 2.85 -13.27 -4.01
N GLU A 43 2.59 -14.34 -4.75
CA GLU A 43 2.93 -14.44 -6.17
C GLU A 43 1.82 -13.90 -7.08
N TRP A 44 1.19 -12.82 -6.67
CA TRP A 44 0.16 -12.17 -7.46
C TRP A 44 0.70 -11.75 -8.83
N ASP A 45 0.04 -12.24 -9.88
CA ASP A 45 0.31 -11.87 -11.27
C ASP A 45 -0.59 -10.70 -11.67
N SER A 46 -0.02 -9.50 -11.74
CA SER A 46 -0.74 -8.28 -12.11
C SER A 46 -1.24 -8.26 -13.58
N ARG A 47 -0.79 -9.21 -14.40
CA ARG A 47 -1.16 -9.34 -15.82
C ARG A 47 -2.12 -10.49 -16.09
N ASP A 48 -2.48 -11.26 -15.07
CA ASP A 48 -3.47 -12.33 -15.21
C ASP A 48 -4.86 -11.71 -15.45
N LYS A 49 -5.47 -12.05 -16.58
CA LYS A 49 -6.81 -11.57 -16.95
C LYS A 49 -7.90 -12.02 -15.96
N ASN A 50 -7.65 -13.11 -15.23
CA ASN A 50 -8.57 -13.68 -14.26
C ASN A 50 -8.33 -13.20 -12.82
N TYR A 51 -7.48 -12.19 -12.61
CA TYR A 51 -7.08 -11.79 -11.27
C TYR A 51 -8.26 -11.31 -10.40
N TYR A 52 -9.34 -10.82 -10.98
CA TYR A 52 -10.57 -10.47 -10.27
C TYR A 52 -11.34 -11.69 -9.77
N VAL A 53 -11.20 -12.84 -10.41
CA VAL A 53 -11.87 -14.10 -10.06
C VAL A 53 -11.01 -14.90 -9.09
N ASN A 54 -9.69 -14.92 -9.30
CA ASN A 54 -8.76 -15.63 -8.45
C ASN A 54 -8.47 -14.80 -7.19
N LYS A 55 -9.05 -15.20 -6.05
CA LYS A 55 -8.91 -14.51 -4.76
C LYS A 55 -7.75 -15.03 -3.91
N LEU A 56 -7.15 -16.15 -4.29
CA LEU A 56 -6.08 -16.81 -3.53
C LEU A 56 -4.84 -16.95 -4.40
N TRP A 57 -3.78 -16.28 -3.98
CA TRP A 57 -2.47 -16.35 -4.62
C TRP A 57 -1.48 -17.05 -3.70
N PRO A 58 -0.59 -17.90 -4.24
CA PRO A 58 0.45 -18.55 -3.42
C PRO A 58 1.23 -17.52 -2.61
N LYS A 59 1.47 -17.84 -1.34
CA LYS A 59 2.31 -17.00 -0.50
C LYS A 59 3.74 -17.05 -1.05
N ARG A 60 4.39 -15.90 -1.14
CA ARG A 60 5.80 -15.84 -1.54
C ARG A 60 6.67 -16.40 -0.41
N THR A 61 7.43 -17.43 -0.71
CA THR A 61 8.31 -18.11 0.27
C THR A 61 9.76 -17.67 0.13
N SER A 62 10.17 -17.22 -1.06
CA SER A 62 11.54 -16.77 -1.33
C SER A 62 11.56 -15.57 -2.29
N LEU A 63 12.68 -14.87 -2.27
CA LEU A 63 13.02 -13.77 -3.16
C LEU A 63 14.38 -14.10 -3.79
N THR A 64 14.38 -15.06 -4.69
CA THR A 64 15.59 -15.50 -5.41
C THR A 64 15.91 -14.52 -6.53
N PRO A 65 17.11 -13.90 -6.56
CA PRO A 65 17.52 -13.03 -7.63
C PRO A 65 17.38 -13.70 -9.01
N GLY A 66 16.79 -12.98 -9.97
CA GLY A 66 16.49 -13.49 -11.31
C GLY A 66 15.10 -14.10 -11.47
N GLU A 67 14.35 -14.32 -10.38
CA GLU A 67 13.01 -14.90 -10.40
C GLU A 67 11.93 -13.90 -9.97
N LYS A 68 10.77 -13.94 -10.61
CA LYS A 68 9.53 -13.24 -10.19
C LYS A 68 9.76 -11.82 -9.63
N ASN A 69 10.49 -10.99 -10.36
CA ASN A 69 10.85 -9.60 -10.02
C ASN A 69 11.90 -9.41 -8.90
N ALA A 70 12.45 -10.43 -8.31
CA ALA A 70 13.63 -10.29 -7.47
C ALA A 70 14.86 -10.06 -8.36
N VAL A 71 15.54 -8.93 -8.19
CA VAL A 71 16.70 -8.53 -9.02
C VAL A 71 18.00 -8.67 -8.22
N ASN A 72 17.93 -8.33 -6.92
CA ASN A 72 19.08 -8.34 -6.04
C ASN A 72 18.84 -9.23 -4.83
N PRO A 73 19.88 -9.69 -4.15
CA PRO A 73 19.73 -10.36 -2.86
C PRO A 73 19.02 -9.47 -1.84
N CYS A 74 18.11 -10.05 -1.06
CA CYS A 74 17.43 -9.34 0.01
C CYS A 74 18.43 -8.78 1.02
N LEU A 75 18.22 -7.55 1.44
CA LEU A 75 18.98 -6.92 2.54
C LEU A 75 18.34 -7.23 3.90
N VAL A 76 17.06 -7.56 3.90
CA VAL A 76 16.25 -7.79 5.10
C VAL A 76 15.34 -8.99 4.86
N LEU A 77 15.16 -9.83 5.88
CA LEU A 77 14.23 -10.95 5.81
C LEU A 77 12.78 -10.46 5.72
N LEU A 78 11.97 -11.12 4.90
CA LEU A 78 10.57 -10.76 4.68
C LEU A 78 9.76 -10.72 5.98
N GLU A 79 10.00 -11.65 6.90
CA GLU A 79 9.34 -11.74 8.20
C GLU A 79 9.64 -10.58 9.16
N LYS A 80 10.70 -9.81 8.88
CA LYS A 80 11.08 -8.62 9.65
C LYS A 80 10.43 -7.33 9.13
N ILE A 81 9.62 -7.41 8.08
CA ILE A 81 8.94 -6.25 7.48
C ILE A 81 7.53 -6.13 8.01
N TYR A 82 7.20 -4.96 8.55
CA TYR A 82 5.84 -4.55 8.82
C TYR A 82 5.27 -3.78 7.62
N LEU A 83 4.05 -4.13 7.25
CA LEU A 83 3.30 -3.37 6.26
C LEU A 83 3.10 -1.93 6.73
N PRO A 84 3.30 -0.93 5.88
CA PRO A 84 3.08 0.47 6.22
C PRO A 84 1.58 0.80 6.27
N PRO A 85 0.95 0.86 7.47
CA PRO A 85 -0.51 0.97 7.58
C PRO A 85 -1.04 2.27 6.97
N LEU A 86 -0.25 3.34 7.03
CA LEU A 86 -0.65 4.63 6.48
C LEU A 86 -0.76 4.57 4.95
N HIS A 87 0.23 4.01 4.25
CA HIS A 87 0.21 3.91 2.80
C HIS A 87 -0.96 3.06 2.30
N ILE A 88 -1.23 1.94 2.97
CA ILE A 88 -2.38 1.09 2.64
C ILE A 88 -3.69 1.88 2.80
N LYS A 89 -3.85 2.61 3.91
CA LYS A 89 -5.05 3.42 4.17
C LYS A 89 -5.21 4.55 3.15
N VAL A 90 -4.10 5.21 2.76
CA VAL A 90 -4.10 6.27 1.74
C VAL A 90 -4.59 5.72 0.40
N ASP A 91 -4.03 4.59 -0.06
CA ASP A 91 -4.38 4.01 -1.35
C ASP A 91 -5.81 3.45 -1.36
N LEU A 92 -6.25 2.81 -0.29
CA LEU A 92 -7.64 2.36 -0.14
C LEU A 92 -8.60 3.54 -0.21
N MET A 93 -8.37 4.60 0.57
CA MET A 93 -9.23 5.77 0.60
C MET A 93 -9.26 6.50 -0.75
N LYS A 94 -8.10 6.63 -1.39
CA LYS A 94 -7.98 7.22 -2.74
C LYS A 94 -8.84 6.48 -3.75
N ASN A 95 -8.71 5.15 -3.81
CA ASN A 95 -9.46 4.33 -4.76
C ASN A 95 -10.96 4.33 -4.43
N PHE A 96 -11.32 4.30 -3.14
CA PHE A 96 -12.69 4.35 -2.69
C PHE A 96 -13.38 5.66 -3.14
N VAL A 97 -12.75 6.81 -2.87
CA VAL A 97 -13.32 8.12 -3.27
C VAL A 97 -13.36 8.28 -4.79
N LYS A 98 -12.36 7.75 -5.52
CA LYS A 98 -12.38 7.75 -6.99
C LYS A 98 -13.53 6.92 -7.57
N GLY A 99 -13.91 5.84 -6.90
CA GLY A 99 -15.03 4.98 -7.29
C GLY A 99 -16.40 5.55 -6.96
N MET A 100 -16.50 6.60 -6.13
CA MET A 100 -17.78 7.22 -5.80
C MET A 100 -18.40 7.95 -7.00
N ASP A 101 -19.74 7.97 -7.04
CA ASP A 101 -20.47 8.85 -7.97
C ASP A 101 -20.09 10.31 -7.73
N LYS A 102 -19.67 10.99 -8.80
CA LYS A 102 -19.21 12.39 -8.75
C LYS A 102 -20.31 13.38 -8.34
N THR A 103 -21.58 13.00 -8.51
CA THR A 103 -22.78 13.76 -8.15
C THR A 103 -23.46 13.21 -6.90
N GLY A 104 -23.01 12.07 -6.41
CA GLY A 104 -23.59 11.29 -5.33
C GLY A 104 -23.54 11.96 -3.95
N ARG A 105 -24.34 11.42 -3.05
CA ARG A 105 -24.41 11.91 -1.66
C ARG A 105 -23.12 11.71 -0.88
N GLY A 106 -22.39 10.63 -1.18
CA GLY A 106 -21.11 10.30 -0.53
C GLY A 106 -20.06 11.37 -0.79
N LEU A 107 -19.86 11.76 -2.06
CA LEU A 107 -18.87 12.79 -2.39
C LEU A 107 -19.27 14.18 -1.86
N LYS A 108 -20.57 14.50 -1.85
CA LYS A 108 -21.09 15.74 -1.21
C LYS A 108 -20.78 15.76 0.29
N TYR A 109 -20.92 14.62 0.96
CA TYR A 109 -20.58 14.50 2.38
C TYR A 109 -19.09 14.76 2.63
N VAL A 110 -18.20 14.17 1.85
CA VAL A 110 -16.75 14.40 1.96
C VAL A 110 -16.39 15.87 1.73
N ARG A 111 -17.00 16.53 0.77
CA ARG A 111 -16.82 17.97 0.54
C ARG A 111 -17.23 18.82 1.74
N ASN A 112 -18.39 18.53 2.30
CA ASN A 112 -18.91 19.26 3.47
C ASN A 112 -18.03 19.04 4.71
N LYS A 113 -17.48 17.84 4.85
CA LYS A 113 -16.60 17.48 5.96
C LYS A 113 -15.24 18.19 5.87
N PHE A 114 -14.72 18.41 4.68
CA PHE A 114 -13.43 19.04 4.43
C PHE A 114 -13.55 20.31 3.55
N PRO A 115 -14.18 21.38 4.04
CA PRO A 115 -14.44 22.59 3.24
C PRO A 115 -13.17 23.30 2.78
N ASN A 116 -12.04 23.08 3.51
CA ASN A 116 -10.75 23.69 3.18
C ASN A 116 -9.94 22.88 2.16
N VAL A 117 -10.43 21.72 1.72
CA VAL A 117 -9.75 20.92 0.70
C VAL A 117 -10.32 21.25 -0.68
N ASN A 118 -9.44 21.53 -1.63
CA ASN A 118 -9.84 21.82 -3.00
C ASN A 118 -10.65 20.66 -3.61
N ASP A 119 -11.76 20.98 -4.30
CA ASP A 119 -12.67 20.00 -4.91
C ASP A 119 -11.95 19.03 -5.87
N ALA A 120 -10.95 19.52 -6.61
CA ALA A 120 -10.13 18.67 -7.47
C ALA A 120 -9.37 17.60 -6.67
N LYS A 121 -8.81 17.94 -5.51
CA LYS A 121 -8.13 16.99 -4.62
C LYS A 121 -9.11 15.98 -4.03
N ILE A 122 -10.31 16.42 -3.64
CA ILE A 122 -11.36 15.53 -3.14
C ILE A 122 -11.76 14.51 -4.20
N LYS A 123 -12.04 14.95 -5.44
CA LYS A 123 -12.40 14.05 -6.56
C LYS A 123 -11.32 13.04 -6.89
N GLU A 124 -10.05 13.40 -6.71
CA GLU A 124 -8.91 12.52 -6.90
C GLU A 124 -8.57 11.66 -5.66
N GLY A 125 -9.32 11.81 -4.57
CA GLY A 125 -9.08 11.07 -3.33
C GLY A 125 -7.76 11.43 -2.66
N ILE A 126 -7.28 12.67 -2.82
CA ILE A 126 -6.02 13.14 -2.26
C ILE A 126 -6.27 13.76 -0.89
N PHE A 127 -5.96 13.00 0.16
CA PHE A 127 -6.11 13.39 1.56
C PHE A 127 -4.80 13.25 2.31
N ILE A 128 -4.65 14.03 3.39
CA ILE A 128 -3.54 13.86 4.34
C ILE A 128 -3.89 12.84 5.44
N GLY A 129 -2.88 12.31 6.12
CA GLY A 129 -3.06 11.26 7.13
C GLY A 129 -4.13 11.54 8.20
N PRO A 130 -4.22 12.75 8.80
CA PRO A 130 -5.28 13.11 9.73
C PRO A 130 -6.69 12.99 9.14
N GLN A 131 -6.91 13.51 7.91
CA GLN A 131 -8.19 13.43 7.22
C GLN A 131 -8.62 11.99 6.92
N ILE A 132 -7.66 11.14 6.54
CA ILE A 132 -7.93 9.71 6.30
C ILE A 132 -8.34 9.02 7.58
N ARG A 133 -7.67 9.29 8.70
CA ARG A 133 -8.05 8.73 10.00
C ARG A 133 -9.45 9.17 10.41
N GLU A 134 -9.77 10.45 10.19
CA GLU A 134 -11.09 11.01 10.49
C GLU A 134 -12.19 10.35 9.67
N LEU A 135 -12.00 10.15 8.34
CA LEU A 135 -12.95 9.44 7.50
C LEU A 135 -13.12 7.98 7.89
N MET A 136 -12.03 7.28 8.21
CA MET A 136 -12.09 5.86 8.61
C MET A 136 -12.74 5.63 9.97
N GLN A 137 -12.80 6.63 10.84
CA GLN A 137 -13.46 6.58 12.14
C GLN A 137 -14.91 7.07 12.08
N ASP A 138 -15.33 7.61 10.96
CA ASP A 138 -16.63 8.24 10.81
C ASP A 138 -17.73 7.21 10.51
N LYS A 139 -18.51 6.90 11.54
CA LYS A 139 -19.64 5.97 11.43
C LYS A 139 -20.73 6.43 10.45
N GLN A 140 -20.83 7.73 10.15
CA GLN A 140 -21.79 8.24 9.18
C GLN A 140 -21.30 8.01 7.75
N PHE A 141 -20.00 8.06 7.54
CA PHE A 141 -19.37 7.76 6.26
C PHE A 141 -19.54 6.27 5.91
N ASP A 142 -19.33 5.38 6.88
CA ASP A 142 -19.44 3.93 6.72
C ASP A 142 -20.89 3.46 6.40
N LYS A 143 -21.91 4.17 6.90
CA LYS A 143 -23.32 3.84 6.72
C LYS A 143 -23.96 4.39 5.43
N ARG A 144 -23.22 4.98 4.53
CA ARG A 144 -23.74 5.56 3.29
C ARG A 144 -23.26 4.82 2.04
N PRO A 145 -23.73 3.58 1.78
CA PRO A 145 -23.61 2.98 0.46
C PRO A 145 -24.37 3.86 -0.54
N GLU A 146 -23.78 4.12 -1.65
CA GLU A 146 -24.49 4.68 -2.81
C GLU A 146 -25.24 3.59 -3.55
#